data_05d8100d31078e25334c20c3e58f1a52
#
_entry.id   05d8100d31078e25334c20c3e58f1a52
#
_cell.length_a   1.000
_cell.length_b   1.000
_cell.length_c   1.000
_cell.angle_alpha   90.00
_cell.angle_beta   90.00
_cell.angle_gamma   90.00
#
_symmetry.space_group_name_H-M   'P 1'
#
loop_
_entity.id
_entity.type
_entity.pdbx_description
1 polymer ?
#
loop_
_entity_poly.entity_id
_entity_poly.type
_entity_poly.pdbx_seq_one_letter_code
_entity_poly.pdbx_strand_id
1 'polypeptide(L)'
;MNFKSLANFITVIKIHSSNQLVYLAMENPRRIFNPVQKDHVTFLKTAEETNGEYTLVEVELASKGGVGIHYHKTYSEKFDCLEGELNVQAGKVIHILSPGQTVTAHPLINHRFFNTSDKVCKFRVELRPASKGFEQSLQVGYGLARDGETNSKGFPKNRLALAWLFEISESNLPGWMSIFEFILRRQAKKARTLGLDKELVKKYVNF
;
A
#
# COMPACT_ATOMS: atom_id res chain seq x y z
N MET A 1 -4.29 -14.34 -34.99
CA MET A 1 -3.78 -14.50 -33.61
C MET A 1 -2.48 -13.72 -33.50
N ASN A 2 -2.52 -12.50 -32.93
CA ASN A 2 -1.34 -11.68 -32.75
C ASN A 2 -1.16 -11.40 -31.27
N PHE A 3 -0.17 -12.07 -30.69
CA PHE A 3 0.36 -11.76 -29.37
C PHE A 3 1.18 -10.46 -29.48
N LYS A 4 0.64 -9.33 -29.01
CA LYS A 4 1.46 -8.14 -28.76
C LYS A 4 1.94 -8.20 -27.32
N SER A 5 3.21 -8.56 -27.19
CA SER A 5 4.07 -8.39 -26.01
C SER A 5 3.94 -6.96 -25.47
N LEU A 6 3.58 -6.82 -24.19
CA LEU A 6 3.77 -5.58 -23.44
C LEU A 6 5.28 -5.44 -23.17
N ALA A 7 5.97 -4.79 -24.09
CA ALA A 7 7.33 -4.35 -23.86
C ALA A 7 7.30 -3.14 -22.91
N ASN A 8 8.06 -3.22 -21.83
CA ASN A 8 8.35 -2.10 -20.94
C ASN A 8 8.92 -0.95 -21.78
N PHE A 9 8.18 0.17 -21.87
CA PHE A 9 8.67 1.36 -22.54
C PHE A 9 9.70 2.05 -21.64
N ILE A 10 10.98 1.76 -21.90
CA ILE A 10 12.08 2.60 -21.44
C ILE A 10 12.24 3.69 -22.51
N THR A 11 11.73 4.89 -22.24
CA THR A 11 11.99 6.04 -23.11
C THR A 11 13.36 6.61 -22.77
N VAL A 12 14.35 6.39 -23.64
CA VAL A 12 15.68 6.97 -23.51
C VAL A 12 15.67 8.33 -24.21
N ILE A 13 15.76 9.42 -23.46
CA ILE A 13 15.99 10.75 -24.00
C ILE A 13 17.50 10.97 -24.09
N LYS A 14 18.04 11.03 -25.30
CA LYS A 14 19.45 11.30 -25.58
C LYS A 14 19.70 12.80 -25.55
N ILE A 15 20.27 13.32 -24.47
CA ILE A 15 20.75 14.69 -24.40
C ILE A 15 22.24 14.68 -24.73
N HIS A 16 22.62 15.32 -25.86
CA HIS A 16 24.01 15.48 -26.25
C HIS A 16 24.62 16.71 -25.54
N SER A 17 25.43 16.47 -24.53
CA SER A 17 26.51 17.38 -24.17
C SER A 17 27.70 16.54 -23.68
N SER A 18 28.82 16.74 -24.38
CA SER A 18 30.18 16.27 -24.07
C SER A 18 30.32 15.09 -23.07
N ASN A 19 30.41 13.88 -23.60
CA ASN A 19 31.02 12.68 -23.03
C ASN A 19 30.40 12.02 -21.75
N GLN A 20 29.15 12.25 -21.37
CA GLN A 20 28.45 11.36 -20.44
C GLN A 20 27.01 11.11 -20.89
N LEU A 21 26.70 9.84 -21.18
CA LEU A 21 25.34 9.34 -21.33
C LEU A 21 24.70 9.29 -19.94
N VAL A 22 23.84 10.25 -19.60
CA VAL A 22 23.02 10.20 -18.39
C VAL A 22 21.77 9.40 -18.72
N TYR A 23 21.67 8.16 -18.24
CA TYR A 23 20.43 7.41 -18.24
C TYR A 23 19.53 7.94 -17.12
N LEU A 24 18.55 8.77 -17.44
CA LEU A 24 17.43 9.05 -16.55
C LEU A 24 16.53 7.80 -16.55
N ALA A 25 16.67 6.98 -15.55
CA ALA A 25 15.66 5.97 -15.26
C ALA A 25 14.36 6.70 -14.90
N MET A 26 13.37 6.64 -15.80
CA MET A 26 12.03 7.12 -15.45
C MET A 26 11.53 6.20 -14.34
N GLU A 27 11.25 6.79 -13.17
CA GLU A 27 10.62 6.05 -12.08
C GLU A 27 9.30 5.45 -12.58
N ASN A 28 9.04 4.19 -12.26
CA ASN A 28 7.75 3.58 -12.56
C ASN A 28 6.67 4.33 -11.76
N PRO A 29 5.74 5.05 -12.40
CA PRO A 29 4.76 5.88 -11.71
C PRO A 29 3.85 5.06 -10.78
N ARG A 30 3.80 3.74 -11.00
CA ARG A 30 3.04 2.79 -10.16
C ARG A 30 3.84 2.24 -8.98
N ARG A 31 5.11 2.62 -8.84
CA ARG A 31 5.95 2.22 -7.71
C ARG A 31 6.09 3.37 -6.72
N ILE A 32 5.66 3.13 -5.49
CA ILE A 32 5.70 4.10 -4.40
C ILE A 32 6.57 3.58 -3.26
N PHE A 33 7.16 4.48 -2.47
CA PHE A 33 8.04 4.15 -1.34
C PHE A 33 7.56 4.79 -0.05
N ASN A 34 7.61 4.02 1.06
CA ASN A 34 7.32 4.49 2.40
C ASN A 34 8.58 4.36 3.29
N PRO A 35 9.23 5.46 3.68
CA PRO A 35 10.45 5.43 4.49
C PRO A 35 10.21 4.96 5.93
N VAL A 36 8.98 5.02 6.43
CA VAL A 36 8.64 4.59 7.80
C VAL A 36 8.37 3.10 7.86
N GLN A 37 7.58 2.56 6.93
CA GLN A 37 7.31 1.12 6.80
C GLN A 37 8.49 0.38 6.18
N LYS A 38 9.39 1.10 5.51
CA LYS A 38 10.59 0.58 4.82
C LYS A 38 10.22 -0.40 3.72
N ASP A 39 9.23 -0.03 2.91
CA ASP A 39 8.76 -0.83 1.80
C ASP A 39 8.59 -0.03 0.51
N HIS A 40 8.64 -0.76 -0.61
CA HIS A 40 8.17 -0.30 -1.89
C HIS A 40 6.91 -1.09 -2.26
N VAL A 41 5.92 -0.39 -2.79
CA VAL A 41 4.72 -1.00 -3.34
C VAL A 41 4.63 -0.66 -4.83
N THR A 42 4.43 -1.68 -5.66
CA THR A 42 4.17 -1.54 -7.09
C THR A 42 2.77 -2.03 -7.40
N PHE A 43 1.92 -1.18 -7.96
CA PHE A 43 0.58 -1.56 -8.38
C PHE A 43 0.64 -2.35 -9.69
N LEU A 44 0.26 -3.61 -9.64
CA LEU A 44 0.23 -4.51 -10.80
C LEU A 44 -1.14 -4.46 -11.49
N LYS A 45 -2.24 -4.40 -10.69
CA LYS A 45 -3.62 -4.26 -11.14
C LYS A 45 -4.39 -3.37 -10.19
N THR A 46 -5.15 -2.43 -10.75
CA THR A 46 -6.05 -1.56 -9.99
C THR A 46 -7.50 -2.04 -10.09
N ALA A 47 -8.35 -1.51 -9.24
CA ALA A 47 -9.80 -1.75 -9.26
C ALA A 47 -10.43 -1.40 -10.61
N GLU A 48 -9.95 -0.35 -11.26
CA GLU A 48 -10.42 0.06 -12.57
C GLU A 48 -10.05 -0.94 -13.66
N GLU A 49 -8.81 -1.44 -13.65
CA GLU A 49 -8.30 -2.42 -14.62
C GLU A 49 -8.94 -3.81 -14.48
N THR A 50 -9.53 -4.11 -13.34
CA THR A 50 -10.17 -5.40 -13.04
C THR A 50 -11.69 -5.30 -12.95
N ASN A 51 -12.27 -4.15 -13.30
CA ASN A 51 -13.70 -3.88 -13.14
C ASN A 51 -14.22 -4.17 -11.72
N GLY A 52 -13.40 -3.87 -10.69
CA GLY A 52 -13.74 -4.06 -9.29
C GLY A 52 -13.53 -5.48 -8.76
N GLU A 53 -12.99 -6.39 -9.56
CA GLU A 53 -12.84 -7.77 -9.14
C GLU A 53 -11.73 -7.93 -8.10
N TYR A 54 -10.54 -7.37 -8.37
CA TYR A 54 -9.42 -7.40 -7.43
C TYR A 54 -8.46 -6.24 -7.64
N THR A 55 -7.74 -5.87 -6.57
CA THR A 55 -6.52 -5.05 -6.62
C THR A 55 -5.33 -5.95 -6.38
N LEU A 56 -4.24 -5.81 -7.14
CA LEU A 56 -3.01 -6.57 -6.98
C LEU A 56 -1.82 -5.63 -6.86
N VAL A 57 -1.09 -5.77 -5.76
CA VAL A 57 0.17 -5.04 -5.54
C VAL A 57 1.31 -6.01 -5.26
N GLU A 58 2.51 -5.61 -5.63
CA GLU A 58 3.76 -6.28 -5.28
C GLU A 58 4.51 -5.41 -4.27
N VAL A 59 4.98 -6.02 -3.20
CA VAL A 59 5.64 -5.35 -2.07
C VAL A 59 7.07 -5.86 -1.91
N GLU A 60 8.02 -4.94 -1.84
CA GLU A 60 9.39 -5.20 -1.43
C GLU A 60 9.59 -4.61 -0.04
N LEU A 61 9.66 -5.45 0.97
CA LEU A 61 9.73 -5.08 2.39
C LEU A 61 11.13 -5.28 2.93
N ALA A 62 11.76 -4.20 3.37
CA ALA A 62 13.09 -4.27 3.97
C ALA A 62 13.08 -5.00 5.32
N SER A 63 14.28 -5.36 5.79
CA SER A 63 14.49 -5.87 7.14
C SER A 63 13.85 -4.98 8.19
N LYS A 64 13.14 -5.59 9.16
CA LYS A 64 12.42 -4.92 10.26
C LYS A 64 11.29 -3.99 9.79
N GLY A 65 10.88 -4.09 8.51
CA GLY A 65 9.69 -3.42 7.99
C GLY A 65 8.40 -4.16 8.36
N GLY A 66 7.26 -3.50 8.15
CA GLY A 66 5.94 -4.09 8.38
C GLY A 66 4.87 -3.08 8.72
N VAL A 67 3.65 -3.58 8.91
CA VAL A 67 2.47 -2.78 9.25
C VAL A 67 1.90 -3.16 10.61
N GLY A 68 1.16 -2.24 11.23
CA GLY A 68 0.45 -2.50 12.49
C GLY A 68 -0.71 -3.47 12.31
N ILE A 69 -1.15 -4.10 13.40
CA ILE A 69 -2.30 -5.00 13.38
C ILE A 69 -3.60 -4.24 13.11
N HIS A 70 -4.40 -4.73 12.17
CA HIS A 70 -5.66 -4.13 11.73
C HIS A 70 -6.57 -5.22 11.11
N TYR A 71 -7.78 -4.83 10.71
CA TYR A 71 -8.69 -5.70 9.94
C TYR A 71 -9.52 -4.86 8.96
N HIS A 72 -10.02 -5.51 7.92
CA HIS A 72 -10.94 -4.96 6.93
C HIS A 72 -12.30 -5.62 7.04
N LYS A 73 -13.36 -4.89 6.66
CA LYS A 73 -14.75 -5.40 6.78
C LYS A 73 -15.27 -6.01 5.48
N THR A 74 -14.80 -5.52 4.33
CA THR A 74 -15.44 -5.82 3.03
C THR A 74 -14.57 -6.65 2.10
N TYR A 75 -13.26 -6.66 2.27
CA TYR A 75 -12.35 -7.42 1.42
C TYR A 75 -11.41 -8.32 2.19
N SER A 76 -10.96 -9.38 1.52
CA SER A 76 -9.88 -10.24 1.98
C SER A 76 -8.54 -9.76 1.41
N GLU A 77 -7.44 -10.08 2.10
CA GLU A 77 -6.09 -9.94 1.59
C GLU A 77 -5.40 -11.28 1.52
N LYS A 78 -5.00 -11.68 0.30
CA LYS A 78 -4.18 -12.86 0.07
C LYS A 78 -2.72 -12.44 -0.10
N PHE A 79 -1.85 -13.00 0.70
CA PHE A 79 -0.41 -12.79 0.68
C PHE A 79 0.27 -13.96 -0.03
N ASP A 80 1.03 -13.69 -1.09
CA ASP A 80 1.81 -14.68 -1.84
C ASP A 80 3.29 -14.34 -1.71
N CYS A 81 4.08 -15.14 -0.97
CA CYS A 81 5.52 -14.94 -0.83
C CYS A 81 6.24 -15.29 -2.15
N LEU A 82 7.07 -14.38 -2.65
CA LEU A 82 7.82 -14.55 -3.90
C LEU A 82 9.31 -14.78 -3.64
N GLU A 83 9.89 -13.99 -2.71
CA GLU A 83 11.31 -14.05 -2.38
C GLU A 83 11.53 -13.77 -0.90
N GLY A 84 12.49 -14.46 -0.29
CA GLY A 84 12.83 -14.30 1.12
C GLY A 84 11.86 -15.00 2.05
N GLU A 85 11.61 -14.41 3.21
CA GLU A 85 10.71 -14.92 4.25
C GLU A 85 9.74 -13.83 4.66
N LEU A 86 8.44 -14.10 4.58
CA LEU A 86 7.38 -13.18 4.98
C LEU A 86 6.64 -13.72 6.21
N ASN A 87 6.56 -12.91 7.26
CA ASN A 87 5.71 -13.22 8.40
C ASN A 87 4.35 -12.54 8.23
N VAL A 88 3.27 -13.33 8.28
CA VAL A 88 1.89 -12.84 8.25
C VAL A 88 1.16 -13.35 9.48
N GLN A 89 0.73 -12.43 10.33
CA GLN A 89 -0.21 -12.77 11.39
C GLN A 89 -1.63 -12.69 10.84
N ALA A 90 -2.38 -13.80 10.92
CA ALA A 90 -3.80 -13.85 10.60
C ALA A 90 -4.56 -14.42 11.83
N GLY A 91 -5.37 -13.59 12.46
CA GLY A 91 -5.98 -13.90 13.74
C GLY A 91 -4.93 -14.05 14.85
N LYS A 92 -4.91 -15.23 15.48
CA LYS A 92 -3.94 -15.56 16.56
C LYS A 92 -2.69 -16.27 16.04
N VAL A 93 -2.66 -16.68 14.76
CA VAL A 93 -1.59 -17.48 14.17
C VAL A 93 -0.63 -16.58 13.40
N ILE A 94 0.67 -16.81 13.57
CA ILE A 94 1.72 -16.23 12.74
C ILE A 94 2.16 -17.31 11.76
N HIS A 95 2.02 -17.01 10.48
CA HIS A 95 2.48 -17.83 9.37
C HIS A 95 3.82 -17.29 8.90
N ILE A 96 4.81 -18.15 8.78
CA ILE A 96 6.11 -17.84 8.19
C ILE A 96 6.10 -18.40 6.78
N LEU A 97 6.01 -17.53 5.78
CA LEU A 97 5.86 -17.94 4.38
C LEU A 97 7.21 -17.91 3.67
N SER A 98 7.56 -19.02 3.05
CA SER A 98 8.65 -19.16 2.07
C SER A 98 8.12 -18.95 0.65
N PRO A 99 8.99 -18.74 -0.37
CA PRO A 99 8.57 -18.58 -1.75
C PRO A 99 7.62 -19.67 -2.24
N GLY A 100 6.51 -19.26 -2.86
CA GLY A 100 5.43 -20.13 -3.32
C GLY A 100 4.36 -20.45 -2.28
N GLN A 101 4.54 -20.07 -1.01
CA GLN A 101 3.53 -20.25 0.02
C GLN A 101 2.61 -19.02 0.13
N THR A 102 1.38 -19.28 0.54
CA THR A 102 0.33 -18.26 0.61
C THR A 102 -0.48 -18.34 1.88
N VAL A 103 -1.05 -17.21 2.31
CA VAL A 103 -2.07 -17.15 3.36
C VAL A 103 -3.09 -16.05 3.03
N THR A 104 -4.34 -16.25 3.42
CA THR A 104 -5.41 -15.27 3.23
C THR A 104 -5.93 -14.79 4.58
N ALA A 105 -5.93 -13.48 4.77
CA ALA A 105 -6.67 -12.82 5.84
C ALA A 105 -8.08 -12.51 5.33
N HIS A 106 -9.08 -13.21 5.84
CA HIS A 106 -10.49 -12.98 5.48
C HIS A 106 -11.03 -11.70 6.15
N PRO A 107 -12.16 -11.15 5.66
CA PRO A 107 -12.82 -10.03 6.32
C PRO A 107 -13.00 -10.27 7.81
N LEU A 108 -12.85 -9.21 8.62
CA LEU A 108 -12.96 -9.19 10.08
C LEU A 108 -11.84 -9.93 10.82
N ILE A 109 -10.89 -10.53 10.13
CA ILE A 109 -9.71 -11.17 10.77
C ILE A 109 -8.62 -10.13 10.98
N ASN A 110 -8.21 -9.96 12.25
CA ASN A 110 -7.06 -9.13 12.59
C ASN A 110 -5.81 -9.69 11.93
N HIS A 111 -5.08 -8.87 11.20
CA HIS A 111 -3.89 -9.29 10.50
C HIS A 111 -2.83 -8.19 10.42
N ARG A 112 -1.62 -8.59 10.13
CA ARG A 112 -0.49 -7.74 9.78
C ARG A 112 0.57 -8.57 9.06
N PHE A 113 1.44 -7.91 8.31
CA PHE A 113 2.67 -8.51 7.80
C PHE A 113 3.90 -7.79 8.36
N PHE A 114 5.01 -8.52 8.45
CA PHE A 114 6.28 -7.99 8.94
C PHE A 114 7.44 -8.89 8.52
N ASN A 115 8.64 -8.30 8.48
CA ASN A 115 9.86 -9.00 8.11
C ASN A 115 10.82 -9.02 9.30
N THR A 116 11.06 -10.20 9.87
CA THR A 116 12.02 -10.39 10.97
C THR A 116 13.42 -10.75 10.51
N SER A 117 13.58 -11.09 9.24
CA SER A 117 14.88 -11.46 8.65
C SER A 117 15.76 -10.22 8.43
N ASP A 118 17.04 -10.46 8.13
CA ASP A 118 17.99 -9.39 7.79
C ASP A 118 18.04 -9.07 6.29
N LYS A 119 17.21 -9.73 5.49
CA LYS A 119 17.11 -9.56 4.04
C LYS A 119 15.78 -8.92 3.67
N VAL A 120 15.73 -8.33 2.48
CA VAL A 120 14.46 -7.91 1.86
C VAL A 120 13.63 -9.14 1.56
N CYS A 121 12.32 -9.07 1.81
CA CYS A 121 11.37 -10.05 1.29
C CYS A 121 10.47 -9.39 0.24
N LYS A 122 10.04 -10.19 -0.74
CA LYS A 122 9.16 -9.78 -1.82
C LYS A 122 7.92 -10.64 -1.83
N PHE A 123 6.76 -10.01 -1.92
CA PHE A 123 5.48 -10.71 -1.91
C PHE A 123 4.42 -9.92 -2.67
N ARG A 124 3.32 -10.59 -3.01
CA ARG A 124 2.13 -9.94 -3.57
C ARG A 124 1.02 -9.92 -2.56
N VAL A 125 0.19 -8.88 -2.66
CA VAL A 125 -1.08 -8.78 -1.94
C VAL A 125 -2.19 -8.61 -2.95
N GLU A 126 -3.13 -9.56 -2.95
CA GLU A 126 -4.37 -9.49 -3.73
C GLU A 126 -5.54 -9.17 -2.80
N LEU A 127 -6.21 -8.06 -3.05
CA LEU A 127 -7.44 -7.69 -2.37
C LEU A 127 -8.64 -8.15 -3.19
N ARG A 128 -9.60 -8.83 -2.55
CA ARG A 128 -10.85 -9.27 -3.17
C ARG A 128 -12.07 -9.02 -2.27
N PRO A 129 -13.09 -8.28 -2.77
CA PRO A 129 -13.12 -7.48 -4.00
C PRO A 129 -12.08 -6.35 -3.99
N ALA A 130 -11.86 -5.72 -5.16
CA ALA A 130 -10.97 -4.57 -5.28
C ALA A 130 -11.42 -3.39 -4.43
N SER A 131 -10.46 -2.56 -3.98
CA SER A 131 -10.77 -1.36 -3.20
C SER A 131 -10.02 -0.14 -3.74
N LYS A 132 -10.74 0.72 -4.45
CA LYS A 132 -10.21 2.02 -4.90
C LYS A 132 -9.77 2.90 -3.72
N GLY A 133 -10.49 2.80 -2.59
CA GLY A 133 -10.11 3.50 -1.36
C GLY A 133 -8.79 3.03 -0.79
N PHE A 134 -8.52 1.71 -0.80
CA PHE A 134 -7.22 1.15 -0.44
C PHE A 134 -6.11 1.69 -1.35
N GLU A 135 -6.30 1.68 -2.67
CA GLU A 135 -5.33 2.19 -3.65
C GLU A 135 -4.98 3.65 -3.41
N GLN A 136 -5.98 4.49 -3.18
CA GLN A 136 -5.79 5.91 -2.85
C GLN A 136 -5.10 6.07 -1.48
N SER A 137 -5.47 5.26 -0.49
CA SER A 137 -4.89 5.36 0.84
C SER A 137 -3.40 5.02 0.86
N LEU A 138 -2.97 4.04 0.07
CA LEU A 138 -1.55 3.73 -0.11
C LEU A 138 -0.80 4.90 -0.74
N GLN A 139 -1.29 5.44 -1.87
CA GLN A 139 -0.62 6.53 -2.56
C GLN A 139 -0.50 7.77 -1.67
N VAL A 140 -1.59 8.15 -0.99
CA VAL A 140 -1.60 9.32 -0.08
C VAL A 140 -0.76 9.07 1.16
N GLY A 141 -0.90 7.91 1.82
CA GLY A 141 -0.15 7.57 3.03
C GLY A 141 1.37 7.54 2.78
N TYR A 142 1.79 6.95 1.66
CA TYR A 142 3.19 6.90 1.24
C TYR A 142 3.71 8.29 0.85
N GLY A 143 2.90 9.10 0.17
CA GLY A 143 3.23 10.48 -0.13
C GLY A 143 3.44 11.32 1.13
N LEU A 144 2.54 11.23 2.10
CA LEU A 144 2.68 11.91 3.40
C LEU A 144 3.90 11.44 4.18
N ALA A 145 4.22 10.14 4.15
CA ALA A 145 5.41 9.61 4.81
C ALA A 145 6.69 10.14 4.17
N ARG A 146 6.74 10.20 2.85
CA ARG A 146 7.86 10.72 2.06
C ARG A 146 8.07 12.23 2.30
N ASP A 147 6.99 12.99 2.45
CA ASP A 147 7.02 14.43 2.74
C ASP A 147 7.31 14.71 4.24
N GLY A 148 7.51 13.69 5.08
CA GLY A 148 7.75 13.86 6.51
C GLY A 148 6.50 14.24 7.32
N GLU A 149 5.30 14.11 6.73
CA GLU A 149 4.03 14.49 7.35
C GLU A 149 3.39 13.36 8.19
N THR A 150 4.17 12.33 8.53
CA THR A 150 3.79 11.26 9.45
C THR A 150 4.65 11.27 10.71
N ASN A 151 4.15 10.62 11.77
CA ASN A 151 4.95 10.33 12.96
C ASN A 151 5.84 9.08 12.74
N SER A 152 6.66 8.72 13.73
CA SER A 152 7.54 7.55 13.66
C SER A 152 6.83 6.19 13.52
N LYS A 153 5.52 6.15 13.72
CA LYS A 153 4.68 4.95 13.52
C LYS A 153 3.97 4.94 12.16
N GLY A 154 4.24 5.93 11.29
CA GLY A 154 3.61 6.07 9.98
C GLY A 154 2.23 6.71 9.97
N PHE A 155 1.70 7.15 11.10
CA PHE A 155 0.41 7.84 11.15
C PHE A 155 0.54 9.31 10.74
N PRO A 156 -0.33 9.82 9.84
CA PRO A 156 -0.39 11.23 9.51
C PRO A 156 -0.45 12.14 10.74
N LYS A 157 0.34 13.21 10.75
CA LYS A 157 0.32 14.24 11.80
C LYS A 157 -1.01 15.00 11.79
N ASN A 158 -1.58 15.23 10.60
CA ASN A 158 -2.90 15.83 10.45
C ASN A 158 -3.99 14.80 10.80
N ARG A 159 -4.74 15.05 11.88
CA ARG A 159 -5.78 14.15 12.39
C ARG A 159 -6.94 13.95 11.41
N LEU A 160 -7.25 14.92 10.57
CA LEU A 160 -8.31 14.81 9.55
C LEU A 160 -7.85 13.89 8.42
N ALA A 161 -6.59 14.03 7.97
CA ALA A 161 -5.99 13.15 6.99
C ALA A 161 -5.91 11.71 7.52
N LEU A 162 -5.47 11.52 8.77
CA LEU A 162 -5.45 10.23 9.44
C LEU A 162 -6.83 9.57 9.41
N ALA A 163 -7.85 10.28 9.86
CA ALA A 163 -9.21 9.76 9.94
C ALA A 163 -9.78 9.41 8.57
N TRP A 164 -9.53 10.24 7.56
CA TRP A 164 -9.97 9.98 6.20
C TRP A 164 -9.26 8.78 5.59
N LEU A 165 -7.95 8.62 5.78
CA LEU A 165 -7.21 7.44 5.30
C LEU A 165 -7.71 6.14 5.95
N PHE A 166 -7.98 6.14 7.26
CA PHE A 166 -8.57 4.99 7.94
C PHE A 166 -9.93 4.61 7.37
N GLU A 167 -10.75 5.61 7.02
CA GLU A 167 -12.07 5.37 6.47
C GLU A 167 -12.00 4.77 5.05
N ILE A 168 -11.20 5.36 4.15
CA ILE A 168 -11.16 4.90 2.75
C ILE A 168 -10.40 3.58 2.56
N SER A 169 -9.40 3.31 3.41
CA SER A 169 -8.69 2.02 3.42
C SER A 169 -9.46 0.93 4.15
N GLU A 170 -10.57 1.27 4.82
CA GLU A 170 -11.30 0.36 5.71
C GLU A 170 -10.40 -0.29 6.78
N SER A 171 -9.27 0.35 7.14
CA SER A 171 -8.40 -0.14 8.21
C SER A 171 -9.04 0.12 9.56
N ASN A 172 -9.47 -0.93 10.22
CA ASN A 172 -10.11 -0.86 11.52
C ASN A 172 -9.15 -1.36 12.60
N LEU A 173 -9.24 -0.74 13.78
CA LEU A 173 -8.41 -1.09 14.92
C LEU A 173 -9.07 -2.18 15.77
N PRO A 174 -8.33 -3.20 16.23
CA PRO A 174 -8.91 -4.30 16.99
C PRO A 174 -9.25 -3.89 18.44
N GLY A 175 -10.21 -4.64 19.01
CA GLY A 175 -10.54 -4.60 20.42
C GLY A 175 -11.11 -3.25 20.90
N TRP A 176 -10.69 -2.81 22.09
CA TRP A 176 -11.20 -1.58 22.72
C TRP A 176 -10.90 -0.30 21.91
N MET A 177 -9.92 -0.33 21.03
CA MET A 177 -9.61 0.80 20.17
C MET A 177 -10.72 1.09 19.14
N SER A 178 -11.61 0.14 18.87
CA SER A 178 -12.79 0.36 17.98
C SER A 178 -13.73 1.45 18.49
N ILE A 179 -13.70 1.76 19.79
CA ILE A 179 -14.50 2.87 20.37
C ILE A 179 -14.15 4.23 19.74
N PHE A 180 -12.93 4.37 19.19
CA PHE A 180 -12.51 5.58 18.50
C PHE A 180 -13.03 5.67 17.07
N GLU A 181 -13.61 4.59 16.50
CA GLU A 181 -14.14 4.61 15.13
C GLU A 181 -15.19 5.72 14.93
N PHE A 182 -16.03 5.97 15.92
CA PHE A 182 -17.01 7.04 15.84
C PHE A 182 -16.37 8.42 15.69
N ILE A 183 -15.30 8.68 16.45
CA ILE A 183 -14.55 9.94 16.38
C ILE A 183 -13.86 10.03 15.02
N LEU A 184 -13.23 8.95 14.55
CA LEU A 184 -12.56 8.91 13.24
C LEU A 184 -13.56 9.19 12.10
N ARG A 185 -14.75 8.59 12.12
CA ARG A 185 -15.78 8.85 11.09
C ARG A 185 -16.24 10.32 11.07
N ARG A 186 -16.39 10.95 12.23
CA ARG A 186 -16.71 12.39 12.30
C ARG A 186 -15.58 13.25 11.75
N GLN A 187 -14.34 12.92 12.07
CA GLN A 187 -13.16 13.63 11.54
C GLN A 187 -13.01 13.41 10.04
N ALA A 188 -13.22 12.21 9.52
CA ALA A 188 -13.20 11.94 8.09
C ALA A 188 -14.29 12.73 7.33
N LYS A 189 -15.50 12.81 7.89
CA LYS A 189 -16.56 13.67 7.35
C LYS A 189 -16.11 15.15 7.31
N LYS A 190 -15.48 15.63 8.38
CA LYS A 190 -14.93 17.00 8.45
C LYS A 190 -13.84 17.22 7.40
N ALA A 191 -12.95 16.24 7.19
CA ALA A 191 -11.93 16.31 6.14
C ALA A 191 -12.56 16.57 4.76
N ARG A 192 -13.61 15.80 4.40
CA ARG A 192 -14.36 16.00 3.13
C ARG A 192 -15.06 17.35 3.07
N THR A 193 -15.71 17.78 4.15
CA THR A 193 -16.37 19.09 4.18
C THR A 193 -15.39 20.25 3.92
N LEU A 194 -14.14 20.10 4.39
CA LEU A 194 -13.09 21.11 4.18
C LEU A 194 -12.34 20.93 2.85
N GLY A 195 -12.63 19.89 2.06
CA GLY A 195 -11.97 19.61 0.78
C GLY A 195 -10.57 19.00 0.91
N LEU A 196 -10.15 18.64 2.12
CA LEU A 196 -8.81 18.05 2.35
C LEU A 196 -8.61 16.74 1.61
N ASP A 197 -9.63 15.91 1.49
CA ASP A 197 -9.63 14.68 0.70
C ASP A 197 -9.26 14.94 -0.76
N LYS A 198 -9.89 15.95 -1.39
CA LYS A 198 -9.61 16.33 -2.78
C LYS A 198 -8.20 16.88 -2.95
N GLU A 199 -7.74 17.68 -2.00
CA GLU A 199 -6.39 18.22 -1.98
C GLU A 199 -5.34 17.10 -1.90
N LEU A 200 -5.51 16.14 -0.99
CA LEU A 200 -4.62 15.00 -0.83
C LEU A 200 -4.61 14.09 -2.07
N VAL A 201 -5.79 13.78 -2.61
CA VAL A 201 -5.89 13.00 -3.86
C VAL A 201 -5.19 13.73 -5.01
N LYS A 202 -5.44 15.01 -5.21
CA LYS A 202 -4.79 15.80 -6.25
C LYS A 202 -3.26 15.84 -6.11
N LYS A 203 -2.76 15.84 -4.87
CA LYS A 203 -1.31 15.93 -4.60
C LYS A 203 -0.58 14.60 -4.77
N TYR A 204 -1.21 13.49 -4.40
CA TYR A 204 -0.51 12.22 -4.23
C TYR A 204 -1.00 11.06 -5.09
N VAL A 205 -2.21 11.13 -5.65
CA VAL A 205 -2.75 10.05 -6.49
C VAL A 205 -2.44 10.32 -7.94
N ASN A 206 -1.70 9.42 -8.57
CA ASN A 206 -1.15 9.60 -9.93
C ASN A 206 -1.82 8.69 -10.97
N PHE A 207 -2.62 7.72 -10.56
CA PHE A 207 -3.31 6.77 -11.45
C PHE A 207 -4.54 6.16 -10.77
#